data_fde30b8a3e1050731647265bc680a1d0
#
_entry.id   fde30b8a3e1050731647265bc680a1d0
#
_cell.length_a   1.000
_cell.length_b   1.000
_cell.length_c   1.000
_cell.angle_alpha   90.00
_cell.angle_beta   90.00
_cell.angle_gamma   90.00
#
_symmetry.space_group_name_H-M   'P 1'
#
loop_
_entity.id
_entity.type
_entity.pdbx_description
1 polymer ?
#
loop_
_entity_poly.entity_id
_entity_poly.type
_entity_poly.pdbx_seq_one_letter_code
_entity_poly.pdbx_strand_id
1 'polypeptide(L)'
;MKIGLIASGYNCDQFLAECVAGWRQFKAHGEHELVCSFVHNCFKENQELGFPLESNDKTMEMFDSYFSKGFLDYYDVSNKYLNEHQARNICLNNVLSSGVDYVWTIGLDEIYSFEDISKILKFVQMNPFITWFKVNYKNYVFDGNQWIDGFCPPRIFKVAAHGGLKELYYDDDFVYNDGTDYKAAPCLEVPRNIAHVKHMTWLHSNGKAKVEYQKKRWGEDGCSYSWNYDENKLIFNTDFHKKNNIPLPTLIKE
;
A
#
# COMPACT_ATOMS: atom_id res chain seq x y z
N MET A 1 -8.99 19.55 4.63
CA MET A 1 -9.16 18.57 3.54
C MET A 1 -9.85 17.34 4.10
N LYS A 2 -10.58 16.63 3.25
CA LYS A 2 -11.17 15.33 3.56
C LYS A 2 -10.41 14.24 2.80
N ILE A 3 -9.85 13.27 3.50
CA ILE A 3 -8.95 12.26 2.95
C ILE A 3 -9.65 10.92 2.97
N GLY A 4 -9.67 10.23 1.83
CA GLY A 4 -10.10 8.83 1.73
C GLY A 4 -8.89 7.89 1.85
N LEU A 5 -8.83 7.12 2.92
CA LEU A 5 -7.81 6.09 3.11
C LEU A 5 -8.36 4.75 2.62
N ILE A 6 -7.66 4.12 1.66
CA ILE A 6 -8.08 2.83 1.10
C ILE A 6 -7.00 1.77 1.23
N ALA A 7 -7.40 0.55 1.58
CA ALA A 7 -6.52 -0.61 1.64
C ALA A 7 -7.26 -1.91 1.33
N SER A 8 -6.52 -2.88 0.80
CA SER A 8 -6.95 -4.28 0.69
C SER A 8 -6.02 -5.16 1.51
N GLY A 9 -6.54 -6.19 2.18
CA GLY A 9 -5.74 -7.05 3.03
C GLY A 9 -6.15 -8.51 3.01
N TYR A 10 -5.13 -9.37 3.14
CA TYR A 10 -5.24 -10.80 3.28
C TYR A 10 -4.03 -11.33 4.04
N ASN A 11 -4.24 -12.10 5.10
CA ASN A 11 -3.18 -12.65 5.95
C ASN A 11 -2.12 -11.60 6.33
N CYS A 12 -2.57 -10.47 6.90
CA CYS A 12 -1.72 -9.31 7.19
C CYS A 12 -1.73 -8.89 8.67
N ASP A 13 -2.18 -9.76 9.58
CA ASP A 13 -2.30 -9.45 11.01
C ASP A 13 -0.97 -9.03 11.65
N GLN A 14 0.17 -9.52 11.13
CA GLN A 14 1.50 -9.33 11.70
C GLN A 14 1.87 -7.84 11.89
N PHE A 15 1.57 -6.99 10.92
CA PHE A 15 1.89 -5.55 10.96
C PHE A 15 0.67 -4.64 11.02
N LEU A 16 -0.53 -5.21 10.91
CA LEU A 16 -1.77 -4.44 10.79
C LEU A 16 -2.00 -3.48 11.96
N ALA A 17 -1.70 -3.90 13.19
CA ALA A 17 -1.87 -3.05 14.36
C ALA A 17 -0.98 -1.80 14.32
N GLU A 18 0.29 -1.96 13.93
CA GLU A 18 1.25 -0.87 13.80
C GLU A 18 0.91 0.02 12.59
N CYS A 19 0.53 -0.59 11.46
CA CYS A 19 0.11 0.13 10.26
C CYS A 19 -1.05 1.10 10.55
N VAL A 20 -2.08 0.67 11.28
CA VAL A 20 -3.24 1.51 11.55
C VAL A 20 -3.07 2.45 12.76
N ALA A 21 -2.03 2.27 13.58
CA ALA A 21 -1.87 3.04 14.83
C ALA A 21 -1.80 4.55 14.58
N GLY A 22 -0.93 4.99 13.68
CA GLY A 22 -0.80 6.42 13.31
C GLY A 22 -2.06 6.98 12.68
N TRP A 23 -2.73 6.22 11.82
CA TRP A 23 -3.99 6.62 11.19
C TRP A 23 -5.14 6.73 12.17
N ARG A 24 -5.22 5.83 13.17
CA ARG A 24 -6.21 5.93 14.26
C ARG A 24 -5.99 7.19 15.09
N GLN A 25 -4.75 7.48 15.43
CA GLN A 25 -4.41 8.71 16.13
C GLN A 25 -4.75 9.94 15.27
N PHE A 26 -4.46 9.88 13.96
CA PHE A 26 -4.80 10.97 13.05
C PHE A 26 -6.31 11.17 12.92
N LYS A 27 -7.11 10.10 12.81
CA LYS A 27 -8.58 10.19 12.78
C LYS A 27 -9.17 10.83 14.05
N ALA A 28 -8.54 10.56 15.20
CA ALA A 28 -9.01 11.08 16.49
C ALA A 28 -8.59 12.55 16.76
N HIS A 29 -7.42 12.95 16.27
CA HIS A 29 -6.77 14.21 16.69
C HIS A 29 -6.22 15.06 15.53
N GLY A 30 -6.32 14.57 14.29
CA GLY A 30 -5.81 15.28 13.12
C GLY A 30 -6.63 16.52 12.76
N GLU A 31 -5.99 17.43 12.04
CA GLU A 31 -6.62 18.68 11.56
C GLU A 31 -7.54 18.44 10.34
N HIS A 32 -7.60 17.23 9.82
CA HIS A 32 -8.31 16.88 8.60
C HIS A 32 -9.26 15.70 8.84
N GLU A 33 -10.36 15.68 8.10
CA GLU A 33 -11.31 14.57 8.12
C GLU A 33 -10.72 13.34 7.40
N LEU A 34 -10.83 12.17 8.02
CA LEU A 34 -10.37 10.91 7.47
C LEU A 34 -11.55 9.94 7.32
N VAL A 35 -11.76 9.45 6.10
CA VAL A 35 -12.72 8.39 5.77
C VAL A 35 -11.92 7.15 5.39
N CYS A 36 -12.09 6.07 6.15
CA CYS A 36 -11.34 4.82 5.96
C CYS A 36 -12.22 3.73 5.36
N SER A 37 -11.78 3.14 4.26
CA SER A 37 -12.44 1.99 3.64
C SER A 37 -11.43 0.88 3.39
N PHE A 38 -11.64 -0.26 4.04
CA PHE A 38 -10.81 -1.44 3.86
C PHE A 38 -11.62 -2.60 3.31
N VAL A 39 -10.96 -3.45 2.51
CA VAL A 39 -11.57 -4.67 2.00
C VAL A 39 -10.70 -5.88 2.36
N HIS A 40 -11.34 -6.91 2.93
CA HIS A 40 -10.73 -8.22 3.04
C HIS A 40 -10.88 -8.95 1.70
N ASN A 41 -9.76 -9.33 1.08
CA ASN A 41 -9.77 -10.01 -0.20
C ASN A 41 -8.55 -10.92 -0.37
N CYS A 42 -8.79 -12.19 -0.67
CA CYS A 42 -7.75 -13.08 -1.18
C CYS A 42 -7.53 -12.82 -2.66
N PHE A 43 -6.30 -12.50 -3.06
CA PHE A 43 -5.98 -12.17 -4.45
C PHE A 43 -6.00 -13.41 -5.36
N LYS A 44 -6.26 -13.20 -6.66
CA LYS A 44 -6.33 -14.28 -7.65
C LYS A 44 -5.07 -15.14 -7.71
N GLU A 45 -3.91 -14.53 -7.56
CA GLU A 45 -2.63 -15.23 -7.54
C GLU A 45 -2.54 -16.22 -6.37
N ASN A 46 -3.16 -15.88 -5.23
CA ASN A 46 -3.24 -16.75 -4.07
C ASN A 46 -4.17 -17.94 -4.28
N GLN A 47 -5.22 -17.79 -5.11
CA GLN A 47 -6.07 -18.92 -5.51
C GLN A 47 -5.27 -20.02 -6.20
N GLU A 48 -4.39 -19.63 -7.13
CA GLU A 48 -3.51 -20.56 -7.84
C GLU A 48 -2.49 -21.25 -6.92
N LEU A 49 -2.16 -20.62 -5.79
CA LEU A 49 -1.32 -21.18 -4.75
C LEU A 49 -2.10 -22.00 -3.71
N GLY A 50 -3.43 -22.16 -3.89
CA GLY A 50 -4.29 -22.97 -3.01
C GLY A 50 -4.71 -22.29 -1.70
N PHE A 51 -4.57 -20.96 -1.57
CA PHE A 51 -5.04 -20.25 -0.39
C PHE A 51 -6.57 -20.12 -0.37
N PRO A 52 -7.22 -20.26 0.80
CA PRO A 52 -8.66 -20.08 0.95
C PRO A 52 -9.06 -18.60 0.78
N LEU A 53 -10.36 -18.34 0.54
CA LEU A 53 -10.90 -16.98 0.47
C LEU A 53 -10.75 -16.21 1.79
N GLU A 54 -10.96 -16.89 2.90
CA GLU A 54 -10.83 -16.31 4.23
C GLU A 54 -9.40 -16.37 4.71
N SER A 55 -8.93 -15.30 5.36
CA SER A 55 -7.62 -15.29 6.03
C SER A 55 -7.58 -16.37 7.09
N ASN A 56 -6.43 -17.02 7.22
CA ASN A 56 -6.17 -18.04 8.25
C ASN A 56 -5.41 -17.48 9.47
N ASP A 57 -5.29 -16.16 9.54
CA ASP A 57 -4.74 -15.40 10.65
C ASP A 57 -5.83 -14.50 11.29
N LYS A 58 -5.45 -13.52 12.10
CA LYS A 58 -6.38 -12.61 12.78
C LYS A 58 -6.82 -11.40 11.94
N THR A 59 -6.49 -11.33 10.67
CA THR A 59 -6.78 -10.16 9.82
C THR A 59 -8.27 -9.78 9.85
N MET A 60 -9.17 -10.75 9.66
CA MET A 60 -10.62 -10.49 9.65
C MET A 60 -11.12 -10.01 11.01
N GLU A 61 -10.73 -10.67 12.11
CA GLU A 61 -11.10 -10.25 13.47
C GLU A 61 -10.63 -8.82 13.78
N MET A 62 -9.45 -8.46 13.30
CA MET A 62 -8.91 -7.10 13.47
C MET A 62 -9.70 -6.08 12.66
N PHE A 63 -10.07 -6.38 11.41
CA PHE A 63 -10.92 -5.49 10.61
C PHE A 63 -12.29 -5.30 11.24
N ASP A 64 -12.95 -6.37 11.69
CA ASP A 64 -14.22 -6.30 12.42
C ASP A 64 -14.10 -5.41 13.68
N SER A 65 -13.01 -5.57 14.43
CA SER A 65 -12.72 -4.74 15.59
C SER A 65 -12.50 -3.27 15.23
N TYR A 66 -11.82 -2.97 14.13
CA TYR A 66 -11.61 -1.59 13.69
C TYR A 66 -12.90 -0.96 13.18
N PHE A 67 -13.73 -1.71 12.48
CA PHE A 67 -15.05 -1.26 12.03
C PHE A 67 -15.99 -1.00 13.20
N SER A 68 -16.15 -1.95 14.13
CA SER A 68 -17.02 -1.82 15.29
C SER A 68 -16.62 -0.69 16.24
N LYS A 69 -15.31 -0.33 16.28
CA LYS A 69 -14.78 0.80 17.08
C LYS A 69 -14.76 2.13 16.31
N GLY A 70 -15.31 2.19 15.09
CA GLY A 70 -15.45 3.41 14.31
C GLY A 70 -14.15 3.95 13.69
N PHE A 71 -13.10 3.14 13.61
CA PHE A 71 -11.92 3.52 12.81
C PHE A 71 -12.20 3.37 11.32
N LEU A 72 -12.75 2.23 10.90
CA LEU A 72 -13.21 2.05 9.52
C LEU A 72 -14.62 2.61 9.38
N ASP A 73 -14.84 3.43 8.36
CA ASP A 73 -16.17 3.91 7.95
C ASP A 73 -16.86 2.89 7.05
N TYR A 74 -16.06 2.15 6.29
CA TYR A 74 -16.49 1.07 5.40
C TYR A 74 -15.59 -0.14 5.55
N TYR A 75 -16.20 -1.31 5.61
CA TYR A 75 -15.51 -2.58 5.63
C TYR A 75 -16.26 -3.58 4.76
N ASP A 76 -15.58 -4.12 3.76
CA ASP A 76 -16.12 -5.08 2.82
C ASP A 76 -15.35 -6.40 2.92
N VAL A 77 -16.06 -7.52 2.74
CA VAL A 77 -15.47 -8.86 2.63
C VAL A 77 -15.80 -9.42 1.25
N SER A 78 -14.78 -9.67 0.44
CA SER A 78 -14.96 -10.27 -0.87
C SER A 78 -15.26 -11.75 -0.76
N ASN A 79 -16.32 -12.21 -1.41
CA ASN A 79 -16.68 -13.63 -1.52
C ASN A 79 -16.08 -14.32 -2.76
N LYS A 80 -15.11 -13.71 -3.40
CA LYS A 80 -14.39 -14.22 -4.57
C LYS A 80 -12.97 -13.66 -4.63
N TYR A 81 -12.12 -14.37 -5.35
CA TYR A 81 -10.77 -13.91 -5.63
C TYR A 81 -10.79 -12.75 -6.62
N LEU A 82 -10.30 -11.60 -6.20
CA LEU A 82 -10.18 -10.39 -7.02
C LEU A 82 -8.72 -10.05 -7.25
N ASN A 83 -8.42 -9.35 -8.34
CA ASN A 83 -7.13 -8.67 -8.46
C ASN A 83 -7.07 -7.52 -7.46
N GLU A 84 -5.86 -7.07 -7.10
CA GLU A 84 -5.68 -6.01 -6.11
C GLU A 84 -6.42 -4.72 -6.48
N HIS A 85 -6.33 -4.27 -7.75
CA HIS A 85 -7.06 -3.09 -8.22
C HIS A 85 -8.57 -3.24 -8.15
N GLN A 86 -9.13 -4.45 -8.42
CA GLN A 86 -10.55 -4.71 -8.29
C GLN A 86 -11.02 -4.60 -6.83
N ALA A 87 -10.24 -5.15 -5.91
CA ALA A 87 -10.50 -5.04 -4.47
C ALA A 87 -10.43 -3.58 -4.01
N ARG A 88 -9.39 -2.85 -4.41
CA ARG A 88 -9.23 -1.43 -4.07
C ARG A 88 -10.31 -0.53 -4.68
N ASN A 89 -10.86 -0.87 -5.85
CA ASN A 89 -11.99 -0.13 -6.43
C ASN A 89 -13.27 -0.20 -5.58
N ILE A 90 -13.48 -1.27 -4.81
CA ILE A 90 -14.57 -1.32 -3.82
C ILE A 90 -14.36 -0.20 -2.80
N CYS A 91 -13.15 -0.13 -2.23
CA CYS A 91 -12.81 0.91 -1.25
C CYS A 91 -12.85 2.32 -1.87
N LEU A 92 -12.37 2.49 -3.10
CA LEU A 92 -12.39 3.76 -3.81
C LEU A 92 -13.81 4.29 -3.96
N ASN A 93 -14.76 3.46 -4.41
CA ASN A 93 -16.16 3.85 -4.57
C ASN A 93 -16.78 4.31 -3.23
N ASN A 94 -16.46 3.62 -2.13
CA ASN A 94 -16.92 3.99 -0.80
C ASN A 94 -16.42 5.39 -0.41
N VAL A 95 -15.14 5.66 -0.54
CA VAL A 95 -14.58 6.96 -0.13
C VAL A 95 -14.99 8.09 -1.08
N LEU A 96 -15.09 7.84 -2.39
CA LEU A 96 -15.58 8.83 -3.34
C LEU A 96 -17.02 9.24 -3.06
N SER A 97 -17.90 8.31 -2.66
CA SER A 97 -19.28 8.60 -2.26
C SER A 97 -19.36 9.53 -1.04
N SER A 98 -18.31 9.58 -0.23
CA SER A 98 -18.21 10.47 0.94
C SER A 98 -17.68 11.86 0.59
N GLY A 99 -17.37 12.16 -0.67
CA GLY A 99 -16.91 13.48 -1.12
C GLY A 99 -15.54 13.87 -0.61
N VAL A 100 -14.55 12.97 -0.72
CA VAL A 100 -13.16 13.20 -0.31
C VAL A 100 -12.42 14.09 -1.33
N ASP A 101 -11.45 14.88 -0.85
CA ASP A 101 -10.61 15.74 -1.69
C ASP A 101 -9.44 14.97 -2.30
N TYR A 102 -8.89 14.03 -1.54
CA TYR A 102 -7.77 13.16 -1.93
C TYR A 102 -8.05 11.71 -1.53
N VAL A 103 -7.54 10.78 -2.33
CA VAL A 103 -7.46 9.36 -1.99
C VAL A 103 -6.01 9.01 -1.65
N TRP A 104 -5.82 8.33 -0.54
CA TRP A 104 -4.53 7.81 -0.11
C TRP A 104 -4.59 6.28 -0.09
N THR A 105 -3.82 5.63 -0.96
CA THR A 105 -3.71 4.16 -0.98
C THR A 105 -2.60 3.71 -0.04
N ILE A 106 -2.82 2.68 0.74
CA ILE A 106 -1.78 2.09 1.59
C ILE A 106 -1.71 0.57 1.45
N GLY A 107 -0.51 0.02 1.64
CA GLY A 107 -0.31 -1.37 2.01
C GLY A 107 -0.50 -1.54 3.51
N LEU A 108 -0.99 -2.69 3.94
CA LEU A 108 -1.21 -2.97 5.38
C LEU A 108 0.08 -3.45 6.09
N ASP A 109 1.21 -3.18 5.49
CA ASP A 109 2.58 -3.34 5.96
C ASP A 109 3.39 -2.03 5.87
N GLU A 110 2.70 -0.90 5.63
CA GLU A 110 3.27 0.45 5.57
C GLU A 110 2.95 1.19 6.87
N ILE A 111 3.97 1.50 7.66
CA ILE A 111 3.80 2.12 8.98
C ILE A 111 4.06 3.62 8.87
N TYR A 112 2.98 4.38 8.99
CA TYR A 112 2.98 5.84 9.06
C TYR A 112 2.77 6.28 10.51
N SER A 113 3.66 7.10 11.05
CA SER A 113 3.39 7.78 12.32
C SER A 113 2.36 8.88 12.13
N PHE A 114 1.69 9.30 13.20
CA PHE A 114 0.82 10.49 13.20
C PHE A 114 1.55 11.73 12.66
N GLU A 115 2.83 11.87 13.03
CA GLU A 115 3.66 13.00 12.61
C GLU A 115 3.99 12.92 11.11
N ASP A 116 4.29 11.74 10.56
CA ASP A 116 4.52 11.56 9.13
C ASP A 116 3.26 11.93 8.34
N ILE A 117 2.09 11.43 8.73
CA ILE A 117 0.81 11.74 8.08
C ILE A 117 0.58 13.24 8.07
N SER A 118 0.75 13.91 9.21
CA SER A 118 0.54 15.35 9.37
C SER A 118 1.50 16.18 8.49
N LYS A 119 2.77 15.81 8.46
CA LYS A 119 3.79 16.47 7.62
C LYS A 119 3.53 16.28 6.13
N ILE A 120 3.17 15.06 5.72
CA ILE A 120 2.84 14.75 4.33
C ILE A 120 1.62 15.57 3.89
N LEU A 121 0.54 15.61 4.68
CA LEU A 121 -0.66 16.37 4.31
C LEU A 121 -0.40 17.88 4.26
N LYS A 122 0.44 18.41 5.14
CA LYS A 122 0.90 19.80 5.05
C LYS A 122 1.65 20.06 3.75
N PHE A 123 2.51 19.13 3.34
CA PHE A 123 3.22 19.23 2.05
C PHE A 123 2.26 19.16 0.87
N VAL A 124 1.25 18.29 0.90
CA VAL A 124 0.20 18.20 -0.12
C VAL A 124 -0.57 19.54 -0.23
N GLN A 125 -0.96 20.13 0.89
CA GLN A 125 -1.66 21.43 0.92
C GLN A 125 -0.84 22.57 0.33
N MET A 126 0.48 22.56 0.55
CA MET A 126 1.39 23.59 0.01
C MET A 126 1.59 23.45 -1.52
N ASN A 127 1.16 22.34 -2.11
CA ASN A 127 1.33 22.03 -3.53
C ASN A 127 -0.01 21.76 -4.23
N PRO A 128 -0.98 22.70 -4.23
CA PRO A 128 -2.37 22.44 -4.64
C PRO A 128 -2.54 22.16 -6.15
N PHE A 129 -1.53 22.45 -6.97
CA PHE A 129 -1.55 22.21 -8.42
C PHE A 129 -1.05 20.81 -8.80
N ILE A 130 -0.50 20.06 -7.83
CA ILE A 130 -0.03 18.70 -8.02
C ILE A 130 -1.22 17.75 -7.94
N THR A 131 -1.25 16.81 -8.87
CA THR A 131 -2.37 15.86 -9.03
C THR A 131 -2.17 14.59 -8.21
N TRP A 132 -0.91 14.15 -8.06
CA TRP A 132 -0.59 12.97 -7.27
C TRP A 132 0.81 13.05 -6.66
N PHE A 133 1.00 12.31 -5.57
CA PHE A 133 2.25 12.35 -4.81
C PHE A 133 2.80 10.95 -4.58
N LYS A 134 4.13 10.85 -4.65
CA LYS A 134 4.90 9.67 -4.25
C LYS A 134 5.36 9.83 -2.81
N VAL A 135 5.45 8.70 -2.10
CA VAL A 135 5.95 8.65 -0.72
C VAL A 135 7.17 7.74 -0.66
N ASN A 136 8.24 8.22 -0.02
CA ASN A 136 9.49 7.48 0.12
C ASN A 136 9.42 6.43 1.24
N TYR A 137 9.92 5.24 0.95
CA TYR A 137 9.92 4.12 1.89
C TYR A 137 11.30 3.66 2.27
N LYS A 138 11.46 3.35 3.56
CA LYS A 138 12.48 2.46 4.09
C LYS A 138 11.96 1.03 3.94
N ASN A 139 12.41 0.32 2.92
CA ASN A 139 12.05 -1.09 2.73
C ASN A 139 12.88 -1.96 3.65
N TYR A 140 12.31 -2.37 4.78
CA TYR A 140 12.96 -3.28 5.71
C TYR A 140 13.08 -4.68 5.12
N VAL A 141 14.26 -5.28 5.28
CA VAL A 141 14.61 -6.58 4.71
C VAL A 141 15.29 -7.47 5.76
N PHE A 142 15.31 -8.76 5.50
CA PHE A 142 15.98 -9.81 6.26
C PHE A 142 15.53 -9.89 7.74
N ASP A 143 16.29 -9.33 8.65
CA ASP A 143 16.05 -9.39 10.12
C ASP A 143 15.38 -8.13 10.71
N GLY A 144 15.08 -7.14 9.85
CA GLY A 144 14.46 -5.89 10.30
C GLY A 144 15.42 -4.84 10.84
N ASN A 145 16.73 -5.14 10.92
CA ASN A 145 17.75 -4.17 11.31
C ASN A 145 18.39 -3.46 10.12
N GLN A 146 17.94 -3.80 8.93
CA GLN A 146 18.45 -3.27 7.68
C GLN A 146 17.30 -2.91 6.75
N TRP A 147 17.50 -1.87 5.99
CA TRP A 147 16.54 -1.44 4.98
C TRP A 147 17.24 -1.01 3.69
N ILE A 148 16.50 -0.99 2.59
CA ILE A 148 16.92 -0.45 1.30
C ILE A 148 16.11 0.79 0.97
N ASP A 149 16.76 1.72 0.29
CA ASP A 149 16.19 2.95 -0.21
C ASP A 149 15.82 2.85 -1.69
N GLY A 150 15.10 3.85 -2.21
CA GLY A 150 14.80 3.98 -3.64
C GLY A 150 13.42 3.48 -4.05
N PHE A 151 12.61 2.94 -3.14
CA PHE A 151 11.20 2.65 -3.43
C PHE A 151 10.32 3.83 -3.04
N CYS A 152 9.73 4.45 -4.04
CA CYS A 152 8.91 5.65 -3.88
C CYS A 152 7.62 5.52 -4.71
N PRO A 153 6.63 4.76 -4.22
CA PRO A 153 5.40 4.49 -4.96
C PRO A 153 4.45 5.68 -4.94
N PRO A 154 3.53 5.75 -5.93
CA PRO A 154 2.39 6.66 -5.88
C PRO A 154 1.47 6.27 -4.72
N ARG A 155 1.03 7.26 -3.93
CA ARG A 155 0.17 6.99 -2.77
C ARG A 155 -1.00 7.95 -2.60
N ILE A 156 -0.87 9.21 -3.03
CA ILE A 156 -1.89 10.23 -2.77
C ILE A 156 -2.33 10.82 -4.11
N PHE A 157 -3.64 10.82 -4.35
CA PHE A 157 -4.26 11.22 -5.60
C PHE A 157 -5.36 12.26 -5.36
N LYS A 158 -5.31 13.37 -6.07
CA LYS A 158 -6.31 14.43 -6.01
C LYS A 158 -7.58 14.01 -6.75
N VAL A 159 -8.71 13.99 -6.04
CA VAL A 159 -9.98 13.49 -6.61
C VAL A 159 -10.51 14.40 -7.71
N ALA A 160 -10.52 15.72 -7.50
CA ALA A 160 -11.12 16.69 -8.43
C ALA A 160 -10.29 16.96 -9.71
N ALA A 161 -9.11 16.31 -9.88
CA ALA A 161 -8.31 16.49 -11.08
C ALA A 161 -8.99 15.82 -12.30
N HIS A 162 -8.77 16.37 -13.49
CA HIS A 162 -9.19 15.78 -14.76
C HIS A 162 -10.65 15.29 -14.81
N GLY A 163 -11.57 16.05 -14.22
CA GLY A 163 -12.99 15.70 -14.19
C GLY A 163 -13.38 14.66 -13.11
N GLY A 164 -12.44 14.26 -12.30
CA GLY A 164 -12.63 13.32 -11.19
C GLY A 164 -11.83 12.02 -11.33
N LEU A 165 -11.41 11.50 -10.19
CA LEU A 165 -10.76 10.19 -10.12
C LEU A 165 -11.80 9.10 -10.42
N LYS A 166 -11.51 8.21 -11.37
CA LYS A 166 -12.47 7.21 -11.85
C LYS A 166 -12.28 5.84 -11.21
N GLU A 167 -11.15 5.22 -11.48
CA GLU A 167 -10.86 3.84 -11.08
C GLU A 167 -9.38 3.52 -11.06
N LEU A 168 -8.99 2.45 -10.33
CA LEU A 168 -7.71 1.79 -10.52
C LEU A 168 -7.88 0.74 -11.63
N TYR A 169 -6.94 0.71 -12.57
CA TYR A 169 -6.92 -0.29 -13.63
C TYR A 169 -5.79 -1.32 -13.47
N TYR A 170 -4.76 -0.98 -12.67
CA TYR A 170 -3.68 -1.86 -12.31
C TYR A 170 -3.05 -1.39 -10.99
N ASP A 171 -2.86 -2.26 -10.01
CA ASP A 171 -2.26 -2.00 -8.69
C ASP A 171 -2.67 -0.63 -8.08
N ASP A 172 -1.75 0.34 -8.09
CA ASP A 172 -1.95 1.73 -7.68
C ASP A 172 -2.12 2.68 -8.89
N ASP A 173 -2.34 2.17 -10.08
CA ASP A 173 -2.46 2.94 -11.31
C ASP A 173 -3.89 3.42 -11.50
N PHE A 174 -4.11 4.73 -11.39
CA PHE A 174 -5.41 5.38 -11.55
C PHE A 174 -5.63 5.97 -12.95
N VAL A 175 -6.88 5.99 -13.36
CA VAL A 175 -7.36 6.77 -14.50
C VAL A 175 -8.43 7.76 -14.05
N TYR A 176 -8.43 8.94 -14.67
CA TYR A 176 -9.41 9.99 -14.43
C TYR A 176 -10.59 9.90 -15.39
N ASN A 177 -11.69 10.63 -15.11
CA ASN A 177 -12.93 10.57 -15.89
C ASN A 177 -12.76 11.07 -17.35
N ASP A 178 -11.80 11.95 -17.62
CA ASP A 178 -11.47 12.39 -18.99
C ASP A 178 -10.58 11.38 -19.76
N GLY A 179 -10.23 10.24 -19.13
CA GLY A 179 -9.37 9.22 -19.70
C GLY A 179 -7.87 9.44 -19.47
N THR A 180 -7.49 10.52 -18.79
CA THR A 180 -6.08 10.80 -18.48
C THR A 180 -5.54 9.73 -17.52
N ASP A 181 -4.43 9.09 -17.90
CA ASP A 181 -3.63 8.26 -17.00
C ASP A 181 -2.94 9.17 -15.97
N TYR A 182 -2.96 8.77 -14.69
CA TYR A 182 -2.33 9.56 -13.63
C TYR A 182 -0.86 9.87 -13.92
N LYS A 183 -0.13 9.00 -14.62
CA LYS A 183 1.28 9.16 -14.99
C LYS A 183 1.51 10.35 -15.94
N ALA A 184 0.49 10.75 -16.69
CA ALA A 184 0.55 11.93 -17.55
C ALA A 184 0.24 13.24 -16.80
N ALA A 185 -0.23 13.18 -15.57
CA ALA A 185 -0.59 14.31 -14.74
C ALA A 185 0.58 14.79 -13.85
N PRO A 186 0.60 16.05 -13.39
CA PRO A 186 1.66 16.57 -12.53
C PRO A 186 1.85 15.76 -11.25
N CYS A 187 3.08 15.33 -11.00
CA CYS A 187 3.43 14.60 -9.79
C CYS A 187 4.54 15.28 -8.99
N LEU A 188 4.57 14.99 -7.70
CA LEU A 188 5.65 15.41 -6.81
C LEU A 188 5.99 14.31 -5.82
N GLU A 189 7.27 14.15 -5.55
CA GLU A 189 7.77 13.27 -4.52
C GLU A 189 7.80 14.00 -3.17
N VAL A 190 7.24 13.41 -2.13
CA VAL A 190 7.36 13.91 -0.76
C VAL A 190 8.83 13.76 -0.34
N PRO A 191 9.52 14.86 -0.01
CA PRO A 191 10.93 14.80 0.38
C PRO A 191 11.17 13.89 1.59
N ARG A 192 12.28 13.13 1.58
CA ARG A 192 12.63 12.18 2.66
C ARG A 192 12.79 12.84 4.04
N ASN A 193 13.19 14.10 4.08
CA ASN A 193 13.28 14.87 5.33
C ASN A 193 11.92 15.32 5.86
N ILE A 194 10.84 15.20 5.07
CA ILE A 194 9.46 15.40 5.51
C ILE A 194 8.92 14.11 6.08
N ALA A 195 9.02 13.00 5.32
CA ALA A 195 8.62 11.67 5.77
C ALA A 195 9.41 10.58 5.03
N HIS A 196 9.75 9.53 5.76
CA HIS A 196 10.43 8.35 5.24
C HIS A 196 9.81 7.11 5.90
N VAL A 197 8.77 6.58 5.29
CA VAL A 197 7.83 5.62 5.87
C VAL A 197 8.43 4.23 5.96
N LYS A 198 8.17 3.50 7.04
CA LYS A 198 8.62 2.12 7.20
C LYS A 198 7.72 1.18 6.38
N HIS A 199 8.34 0.37 5.54
CA HIS A 199 7.66 -0.63 4.73
C HIS A 199 8.17 -2.03 5.09
N MET A 200 7.32 -2.82 5.72
CA MET A 200 7.68 -4.08 6.38
C MET A 200 7.45 -5.31 5.50
N THR A 201 7.22 -5.09 4.23
CA THR A 201 6.76 -6.11 3.27
C THR A 201 7.59 -7.40 3.30
N TRP A 202 8.91 -7.29 3.51
CA TRP A 202 9.84 -8.42 3.45
C TRP A 202 10.13 -9.05 4.81
N LEU A 203 9.52 -8.55 5.87
CA LEU A 203 9.65 -9.09 7.23
C LEU A 203 8.49 -10.02 7.60
N HIS A 204 7.58 -10.29 6.69
CA HIS A 204 6.50 -11.24 6.94
C HIS A 204 7.06 -12.62 7.30
N SER A 205 6.49 -13.25 8.32
CA SER A 205 6.81 -14.61 8.75
C SER A 205 6.68 -15.64 7.61
N ASN A 206 5.91 -15.30 6.58
CA ASN A 206 5.70 -16.11 5.38
C ASN A 206 6.39 -15.52 4.14
N GLY A 207 7.62 -15.03 4.29
CA GLY A 207 8.40 -14.41 3.21
C GLY A 207 8.54 -15.28 1.96
N LYS A 208 8.65 -16.62 2.13
CA LYS A 208 8.66 -17.58 1.01
C LYS A 208 7.39 -17.50 0.17
N ALA A 209 6.21 -17.57 0.81
CA ALA A 209 4.94 -17.49 0.09
C ALA A 209 4.78 -16.14 -0.62
N LYS A 210 5.28 -15.06 -0.03
CA LYS A 210 5.29 -13.74 -0.66
C LYS A 210 6.16 -13.68 -1.89
N VAL A 211 7.34 -14.30 -1.89
CA VAL A 211 8.19 -14.43 -3.09
C VAL A 211 7.47 -15.22 -4.19
N GLU A 212 6.85 -16.35 -3.85
CA GLU A 212 6.10 -17.17 -4.83
C GLU A 212 4.87 -16.41 -5.38
N TYR A 213 4.15 -15.66 -4.53
CA TYR A 213 3.06 -14.79 -4.97
C TYR A 213 3.56 -13.72 -5.96
N GLN A 214 4.68 -13.06 -5.68
CA GLN A 214 5.23 -12.05 -6.57
C GLN A 214 5.72 -12.63 -7.89
N LYS A 215 6.33 -13.83 -7.89
CA LYS A 215 6.69 -14.53 -9.11
C LYS A 215 5.47 -14.87 -9.97
N LYS A 216 4.36 -15.29 -9.36
CA LYS A 216 3.09 -15.52 -10.07
C LYS A 216 2.57 -14.24 -10.71
N ARG A 217 2.68 -13.12 -10.02
CA ARG A 217 2.14 -11.83 -10.46
C ARG A 217 2.98 -11.18 -11.57
N TRP A 218 4.30 -11.19 -11.43
CA TRP A 218 5.21 -10.46 -12.33
C TRP A 218 6.07 -11.36 -13.21
N GLY A 219 5.90 -12.67 -13.12
CA GLY A 219 6.75 -13.66 -13.76
C GLY A 219 8.03 -13.92 -12.95
N GLU A 220 8.68 -15.05 -13.24
CA GLU A 220 9.92 -15.48 -12.57
C GLU A 220 11.01 -14.39 -12.62
N ASP A 221 11.09 -13.69 -13.74
CA ASP A 221 12.08 -12.65 -14.02
C ASP A 221 11.66 -11.25 -13.53
N GLY A 222 10.45 -11.09 -13.03
CA GLY A 222 9.90 -9.79 -12.61
C GLY A 222 10.14 -9.45 -11.15
N CYS A 223 10.66 -10.39 -10.36
CA CYS A 223 10.84 -10.22 -8.93
C CYS A 223 12.28 -9.86 -8.57
N SER A 224 12.52 -8.74 -7.90
CA SER A 224 13.85 -8.30 -7.44
C SER A 224 14.40 -9.12 -6.26
N TYR A 225 13.56 -9.97 -5.67
CA TYR A 225 13.92 -10.88 -4.57
C TYR A 225 13.70 -12.33 -4.98
N SER A 226 14.40 -13.24 -4.30
CA SER A 226 14.24 -14.67 -4.41
C SER A 226 14.35 -15.32 -3.02
N TRP A 227 14.02 -16.61 -2.96
CA TRP A 227 14.13 -17.39 -1.73
C TRP A 227 15.30 -18.37 -1.85
N ASN A 228 16.23 -18.31 -0.89
CA ASN A 228 17.27 -19.33 -0.74
C ASN A 228 16.71 -20.49 0.07
N TYR A 229 16.47 -21.63 -0.60
CA TYR A 229 15.87 -22.81 0.03
C TYR A 229 16.82 -23.52 1.01
N ASP A 230 18.12 -23.47 0.76
CA ASP A 230 19.13 -24.12 1.62
C ASP A 230 19.29 -23.40 2.96
N GLU A 231 19.29 -22.05 2.91
CA GLU A 231 19.39 -21.20 4.08
C GLU A 231 18.04 -20.75 4.64
N ASN A 232 16.93 -21.11 3.97
CA ASN A 232 15.55 -20.72 4.29
C ASN A 232 15.38 -19.23 4.55
N LYS A 233 15.92 -18.40 3.67
CA LYS A 233 15.89 -16.94 3.80
C LYS A 233 15.66 -16.19 2.48
N LEU A 234 15.20 -14.94 2.62
CA LEU A 234 15.12 -14.00 1.52
C LEU A 234 16.53 -13.59 1.05
N ILE A 235 16.71 -13.50 -0.27
CA ILE A 235 17.94 -12.96 -0.89
C ILE A 235 17.58 -12.04 -2.06
N PHE A 236 18.53 -11.23 -2.52
CA PHE A 236 18.37 -10.47 -3.76
C PHE A 236 18.45 -11.40 -4.98
N ASN A 237 17.55 -11.21 -5.93
CA ASN A 237 17.58 -11.91 -7.21
C ASN A 237 18.66 -11.30 -8.11
N THR A 238 19.86 -11.85 -8.08
CA THR A 238 21.00 -11.35 -8.85
C THR A 238 20.77 -11.40 -10.34
N ASP A 239 19.99 -12.36 -10.84
CA ASP A 239 19.69 -12.50 -12.26
C ASP A 239 18.73 -11.42 -12.74
N PHE A 240 17.70 -11.08 -11.94
CA PHE A 240 16.84 -9.92 -12.18
C PHE A 240 17.67 -8.64 -12.29
N HIS A 241 18.56 -8.39 -11.34
CA HIS A 241 19.39 -7.19 -11.30
C HIS A 241 20.33 -7.10 -12.52
N LYS A 242 20.99 -8.20 -12.89
CA LYS A 242 21.86 -8.28 -14.09
C LYS A 242 21.07 -8.06 -15.38
N LYS A 243 19.94 -8.78 -15.55
CA LYS A 243 19.11 -8.71 -16.78
C LYS A 243 18.58 -7.31 -17.03
N ASN A 244 18.18 -6.59 -15.97
CA ASN A 244 17.63 -5.25 -16.07
C ASN A 244 18.68 -4.14 -15.95
N ASN A 245 19.97 -4.49 -15.85
CA ASN A 245 21.06 -3.53 -15.66
C ASN A 245 20.85 -2.60 -14.45
N ILE A 246 20.29 -3.16 -13.36
CA ILE A 246 20.01 -2.47 -12.11
C ILE A 246 21.05 -2.90 -11.08
N PRO A 247 21.75 -1.97 -10.41
CA PRO A 247 22.70 -2.34 -9.35
C PRO A 247 21.96 -3.03 -8.18
N LEU A 248 22.66 -3.92 -7.48
CA LEU A 248 22.13 -4.46 -6.22
C LEU A 248 21.90 -3.31 -5.22
N PRO A 249 20.78 -3.34 -4.48
CA PRO A 249 20.47 -2.30 -3.51
C PRO A 249 21.55 -2.20 -2.42
N THR A 250 21.83 -0.99 -1.99
CA THR A 250 22.70 -0.76 -0.83
C THR A 250 21.89 -0.96 0.45
N LEU A 251 22.41 -1.81 1.34
CA LEU A 251 21.83 -2.03 2.65
C LEU A 251 22.25 -0.90 3.59
N ILE A 252 21.27 -0.32 4.26
CA ILE A 252 21.44 0.73 5.27
C ILE A 252 21.03 0.13 6.62
N LYS A 253 21.88 0.30 7.63
CA LYS A 253 21.56 -0.09 9.02
C LYS A 253 20.86 1.07 9.73
N GLU A 254 19.92 0.76 10.62
CA GLU A 254 19.36 1.75 11.56
C GLU A 254 20.37 2.22 12.58
#